data_3dbd62e2e079820b30c86567f75b1319
#
_entry.id   3dbd62e2e079820b30c86567f75b1319
#
_cell.length_a   1.000
_cell.length_b   1.000
_cell.length_c   1.000
_cell.angle_alpha   90.00
_cell.angle_beta   90.00
_cell.angle_gamma   90.00
#
_symmetry.space_group_name_H-M   'P 1'
#
loop_
_entity.id
_entity.type
_entity.pdbx_description
1 polymer ?
#
loop_
_entity_poly.entity_id
_entity_poly.type
_entity_poly.pdbx_seq_one_letter_code
_entity_poly.pdbx_strand_id
1 'polypeptide(L)'
;MVLYFYPRDGTPGCTQEALDFSAVLEEIHRLGGEVVGVSTQSAESHRGFAEKYGLRHILLSDDGSLSRALGILKMTGTAERSTFLLSPEGTIEKVWKKVKARGHAKEVMEVLKQLAGS
;
A
#
# COMPACT_ATOMS: atom_id res chain seq x y z
N MET A 1 -3.64 0.70 -10.23
CA MET A 1 -2.77 0.10 -9.20
C MET A 1 -2.82 0.92 -7.93
N VAL A 2 -2.97 0.25 -6.81
CA VAL A 2 -2.88 0.88 -5.49
C VAL A 2 -1.48 0.61 -4.95
N LEU A 3 -0.70 1.66 -4.75
CA LEU A 3 0.65 1.58 -4.23
C LEU A 3 0.65 2.25 -2.86
N TYR A 4 0.68 1.46 -1.78
CA TYR A 4 0.65 2.03 -0.44
C TYR A 4 1.99 1.83 0.27
N PHE A 5 2.46 2.90 0.89
CA PHE A 5 3.73 2.92 1.65
C PHE A 5 3.42 2.85 3.14
N TYR A 6 4.20 2.08 3.86
CA TYR A 6 4.02 1.91 5.30
C TYR A 6 5.38 1.85 6.01
N PRO A 7 5.44 2.26 7.29
CA PRO A 7 6.74 2.36 7.99
C PRO A 7 7.44 1.04 8.27
N ARG A 8 6.75 0.06 8.84
CA ARG A 8 7.39 -1.18 9.31
C ARG A 8 6.46 -2.38 9.27
N ASP A 9 7.01 -3.54 8.87
CA ASP A 9 6.33 -4.82 8.98
C ASP A 9 6.04 -5.15 10.44
N GLY A 10 4.86 -5.70 10.71
CA GLY A 10 4.52 -6.25 12.02
C GLY A 10 4.08 -5.25 13.08
N THR A 11 4.11 -3.95 12.80
CA THR A 11 3.54 -2.98 13.74
C THR A 11 2.00 -3.02 13.67
N PRO A 12 1.29 -2.65 14.77
CA PRO A 12 -0.18 -2.77 14.79
C PRO A 12 -0.88 -2.05 13.65
N GLY A 13 -0.50 -0.79 13.35
CA GLY A 13 -1.10 -0.02 12.27
C GLY A 13 -0.80 -0.60 10.90
N CYS A 14 0.44 -1.00 10.65
CA CYS A 14 0.82 -1.59 9.36
C CYS A 14 0.17 -2.95 9.15
N THR A 15 0.05 -3.75 10.21
CA THR A 15 -0.63 -5.04 10.16
C THR A 15 -2.12 -4.86 9.84
N GLN A 16 -2.78 -3.91 10.49
CA GLN A 16 -4.18 -3.61 10.24
C GLN A 16 -4.40 -3.19 8.79
N GLU A 17 -3.58 -2.29 8.29
CA GLU A 17 -3.67 -1.82 6.91
C GLU A 17 -3.47 -2.96 5.91
N ALA A 18 -2.46 -3.80 6.14
CA ALA A 18 -2.16 -4.93 5.26
C ALA A 18 -3.30 -5.95 5.24
N LEU A 19 -3.86 -6.26 6.41
CA LEU A 19 -5.00 -7.18 6.49
C LEU A 19 -6.23 -6.61 5.79
N ASP A 20 -6.49 -5.33 5.96
CA ASP A 20 -7.62 -4.67 5.31
C ASP A 20 -7.49 -4.68 3.79
N PHE A 21 -6.29 -4.42 3.25
CA PHE A 21 -6.07 -4.51 1.81
C PHE A 21 -6.18 -5.95 1.29
N SER A 22 -5.68 -6.93 2.05
CA SER A 22 -5.82 -8.34 1.68
C SER A 22 -7.28 -8.76 1.63
N ALA A 23 -8.10 -8.24 2.54
CA ALA A 23 -9.53 -8.56 2.59
C ALA A 23 -10.30 -8.07 1.37
N VAL A 24 -9.87 -6.95 0.77
CA VAL A 24 -10.55 -6.36 -0.41
C VAL A 24 -9.83 -6.67 -1.72
N LEU A 25 -8.74 -7.42 -1.68
CA LEU A 25 -7.89 -7.67 -2.85
C LEU A 25 -8.65 -8.29 -4.01
N GLU A 26 -9.49 -9.27 -3.74
CA GLU A 26 -10.26 -9.96 -4.77
C GLU A 26 -11.18 -9.00 -5.52
N GLU A 27 -11.83 -8.12 -4.77
CA GLU A 27 -12.73 -7.12 -5.36
C GLU A 27 -11.94 -6.11 -6.18
N ILE A 28 -10.76 -5.70 -5.70
CA ILE A 28 -9.87 -4.81 -6.46
C ILE A 28 -9.43 -5.48 -7.75
N HIS A 29 -9.11 -6.78 -7.71
CA HIS A 29 -8.76 -7.54 -8.92
C HIS A 29 -9.90 -7.58 -9.92
N ARG A 30 -11.14 -7.72 -9.45
CA ARG A 30 -12.32 -7.69 -10.33
C ARG A 30 -12.52 -6.35 -11.01
N LEU A 31 -12.07 -5.28 -10.38
CA LEU A 31 -12.10 -3.94 -10.96
C LEU A 31 -10.89 -3.65 -11.87
N GLY A 32 -10.04 -4.66 -12.11
CA GLY A 32 -8.86 -4.53 -12.94
C GLY A 32 -7.66 -3.92 -12.25
N GLY A 33 -7.71 -3.82 -10.93
CA GLY A 33 -6.64 -3.21 -10.13
C GLY A 33 -5.69 -4.21 -9.50
N GLU A 34 -4.64 -3.70 -8.88
CA GLU A 34 -3.67 -4.45 -8.12
C GLU A 34 -3.26 -3.65 -6.88
N VAL A 35 -2.85 -4.35 -5.83
CA VAL A 35 -2.38 -3.71 -4.60
C VAL A 35 -0.93 -4.09 -4.36
N VAL A 36 -0.08 -3.10 -4.11
CA VAL A 36 1.32 -3.30 -3.80
C VAL A 36 1.65 -2.50 -2.54
N GLY A 37 2.13 -3.18 -1.50
CA GLY A 37 2.62 -2.53 -0.28
C GLY A 37 4.12 -2.33 -0.37
N VAL A 38 4.61 -1.17 0.06
CA VAL A 38 6.03 -0.82 -0.03
C VAL A 38 6.52 -0.29 1.31
N SER A 39 7.66 -0.78 1.76
CA SER A 39 8.37 -0.21 2.90
C SER A 39 9.87 -0.32 2.68
N THR A 40 10.65 0.36 3.54
CA THR A 40 12.11 0.30 3.43
C THR A 40 12.70 -0.93 4.12
N GLN A 41 11.87 -1.82 4.63
CA GLN A 41 12.34 -3.05 5.25
C GLN A 41 12.74 -4.08 4.19
N SER A 42 13.52 -5.10 4.59
CA SER A 42 14.07 -6.08 3.67
C SER A 42 13.00 -7.01 3.06
N ALA A 43 13.33 -7.62 1.93
CA ALA A 43 12.47 -8.62 1.32
C ALA A 43 12.22 -9.81 2.26
N GLU A 44 13.23 -10.18 3.05
CA GLU A 44 13.10 -11.25 4.04
C GLU A 44 12.08 -10.89 5.12
N SER A 45 12.13 -9.65 5.62
CA SER A 45 11.16 -9.13 6.59
C SER A 45 9.74 -9.19 6.00
N HIS A 46 9.57 -8.75 4.76
CA HIS A 46 8.27 -8.78 4.07
C HIS A 46 7.75 -10.21 3.93
N ARG A 47 8.62 -11.16 3.61
CA ARG A 47 8.22 -12.55 3.48
C ARG A 47 7.68 -13.10 4.81
N GLY A 48 8.38 -12.86 5.90
CA GLY A 48 7.94 -13.26 7.22
C GLY A 48 6.61 -12.62 7.62
N PHE A 49 6.46 -11.34 7.32
CA PHE A 49 5.24 -10.60 7.58
C PHE A 49 4.06 -11.18 6.78
N ALA A 50 4.25 -11.40 5.48
CA ALA A 50 3.21 -11.97 4.62
C ALA A 50 2.80 -13.37 5.07
N GLU A 51 3.76 -14.22 5.43
CA GLU A 51 3.48 -15.59 5.90
C GLU A 51 2.73 -15.59 7.22
N LYS A 52 3.15 -14.75 8.16
CA LYS A 52 2.55 -14.71 9.50
C LYS A 52 1.09 -14.32 9.45
N TYR A 53 0.71 -13.40 8.58
CA TYR A 53 -0.65 -12.86 8.52
C TYR A 53 -1.44 -13.32 7.29
N GLY A 54 -0.87 -14.20 6.47
CA GLY A 54 -1.56 -14.71 5.28
C GLY A 54 -1.88 -13.65 4.24
N LEU A 55 -0.98 -12.66 4.08
CA LEU A 55 -1.17 -11.57 3.13
C LEU A 55 -1.06 -12.10 1.71
N ARG A 56 -1.98 -11.68 0.84
CA ARG A 56 -2.05 -12.17 -0.55
C ARG A 56 -1.61 -11.14 -1.58
N HIS A 57 -1.49 -9.88 -1.19
CA HIS A 57 -1.01 -8.85 -2.10
C HIS A 57 0.52 -8.77 -2.08
N ILE A 58 1.06 -8.11 -3.10
CA ILE A 58 2.52 -7.97 -3.27
C ILE A 58 3.09 -7.00 -2.24
N LEU A 59 4.24 -7.36 -1.66
CA LEU A 59 5.02 -6.47 -0.80
C LEU A 59 6.38 -6.26 -1.47
N LEU A 60 6.77 -5.00 -1.63
CA LEU A 60 8.06 -4.63 -2.22
C LEU A 60 8.97 -3.94 -1.21
N SER A 61 10.25 -4.24 -1.31
CA SER A 61 11.27 -3.58 -0.50
C SER A 61 11.83 -2.38 -1.28
N ASP A 62 11.79 -1.20 -0.67
CA ASP A 62 12.35 0.02 -1.24
C ASP A 62 13.63 0.35 -0.48
N ASP A 63 14.73 0.62 -1.19
CA ASP A 63 16.00 1.02 -0.57
C ASP A 63 15.98 2.47 -0.07
N GLY A 64 14.84 3.13 -0.15
CA GLY A 64 14.64 4.53 0.23
C GLY A 64 14.58 5.47 -0.96
N SER A 65 15.02 5.03 -2.13
CA SER A 65 15.07 5.89 -3.32
C SER A 65 13.68 6.28 -3.81
N LEU A 66 12.75 5.32 -3.84
CA LEU A 66 11.38 5.59 -4.29
C LEU A 66 10.65 6.48 -3.27
N SER A 67 10.75 6.16 -1.99
CA SER A 67 10.13 6.97 -0.93
C SER A 67 10.67 8.41 -0.94
N ARG A 68 11.99 8.56 -1.19
CA ARG A 68 12.61 9.88 -1.30
C ARG A 68 12.09 10.64 -2.51
N ALA A 69 12.00 9.97 -3.66
CA ALA A 69 11.52 10.58 -4.91
C ALA A 69 10.08 11.08 -4.78
N LEU A 70 9.27 10.38 -3.98
CA LEU A 70 7.87 10.75 -3.74
C LEU A 70 7.69 11.73 -2.57
N GLY A 71 8.79 12.11 -1.90
CA GLY A 71 8.76 13.07 -0.80
C GLY A 71 8.19 12.54 0.50
N ILE A 72 8.20 11.22 0.70
CA ILE A 72 7.62 10.57 1.88
C ILE A 72 8.64 9.80 2.74
N LEU A 73 9.93 9.91 2.43
CA LEU A 73 10.96 9.29 3.25
C LEU A 73 11.22 10.13 4.49
N LYS A 74 11.07 9.53 5.67
CA LYS A 74 11.32 10.21 6.95
C LYS A 74 12.82 10.18 7.29
N MET A 75 13.22 11.05 8.21
CA MET A 75 14.59 11.09 8.71
C MET A 75 15.00 9.79 9.39
N THR A 76 14.05 9.02 9.87
CA THR A 76 14.28 7.70 10.48
C THR A 76 14.65 6.63 9.45
N GLY A 77 14.55 6.93 8.15
CA GLY A 77 14.77 5.95 7.10
C GLY A 77 13.55 5.09 6.77
N THR A 78 12.40 5.40 7.35
CA THR A 78 11.15 4.69 7.06
C THR A 78 10.22 5.58 6.23
N ALA A 79 9.31 4.95 5.48
CA ALA A 79 8.34 5.68 4.67
C ALA A 79 7.18 6.19 5.54
N GLU A 80 6.74 7.42 5.25
CA GLU A 80 5.50 7.93 5.82
C GLU A 80 4.34 7.15 5.23
N ARG A 81 3.32 6.81 6.04
CA ARG A 81 2.16 6.07 5.56
C ARG A 81 1.39 6.89 4.53
N SER A 82 1.49 6.49 3.28
CA SER A 82 0.92 7.22 2.14
C SER A 82 0.47 6.24 1.07
N THR A 83 -0.57 6.59 0.33
CA THR A 83 -1.09 5.73 -0.74
C THR A 83 -1.20 6.54 -2.02
N PHE A 84 -0.79 5.92 -3.13
CA PHE A 84 -0.86 6.49 -4.47
C PHE A 84 -1.73 5.59 -5.34
N LEU A 85 -2.72 6.18 -5.99
CA LEU A 85 -3.54 5.47 -6.96
C LEU A 85 -3.03 5.79 -8.35
N LEU A 86 -2.59 4.77 -9.07
CA LEU A 86 -2.00 4.92 -10.40
C LEU A 86 -2.96 4.39 -11.48
N SER A 87 -3.03 5.10 -12.61
CA SER A 87 -3.74 4.63 -13.79
C SER A 87 -2.98 3.45 -14.44
N PRO A 88 -3.61 2.73 -15.38
CA PRO A 88 -2.90 1.68 -16.13
C PRO A 88 -1.65 2.18 -16.85
N GLU A 89 -1.62 3.48 -17.20
CA GLU A 89 -0.47 4.11 -17.87
C GLU A 89 0.60 4.58 -16.89
N GLY A 90 0.39 4.41 -15.57
CA GLY A 90 1.36 4.80 -14.56
C GLY A 90 1.23 6.25 -14.08
N THR A 91 0.15 6.92 -14.43
CA THR A 91 -0.10 8.30 -13.98
C THR A 91 -0.73 8.30 -12.59
N ILE A 92 -0.25 9.18 -11.71
CA ILE A 92 -0.83 9.33 -10.37
C ILE A 92 -2.17 10.03 -10.49
N GLU A 93 -3.25 9.33 -10.10
CA GLU A 93 -4.61 9.86 -10.15
C GLU A 93 -5.06 10.42 -8.81
N LYS A 94 -4.57 9.86 -7.71
CA LYS A 94 -4.92 10.32 -6.37
C LYS A 94 -3.81 9.97 -5.39
N VAL A 95 -3.62 10.84 -4.39
CA VAL A 95 -2.63 10.66 -3.32
C VAL A 95 -3.31 10.86 -1.98
N TRP A 96 -3.06 9.94 -1.06
CA TRP A 96 -3.43 10.08 0.35
C TRP A 96 -2.14 10.15 1.16
N LYS A 97 -1.90 11.25 1.85
CA LYS A 97 -0.71 11.41 2.71
C LYS A 97 -1.11 11.32 4.17
N LYS A 98 -0.16 10.89 5.02
CA LYS A 98 -0.36 10.76 6.47
C LYS A 98 -1.61 9.94 6.80
N VAL A 99 -1.71 8.80 6.16
CA VAL A 99 -2.87 7.93 6.23
C VAL A 99 -3.03 7.31 7.62
N LYS A 100 -4.27 7.24 8.07
CA LYS A 100 -4.64 6.41 9.23
C LYS A 100 -4.95 5.01 8.71
N ALA A 101 -4.34 3.98 9.29
CA ALA A 101 -4.47 2.61 8.80
C ALA A 101 -5.91 2.11 8.80
N ARG A 102 -6.65 2.42 9.86
CA ARG A 102 -8.02 1.93 10.03
C ARG A 102 -8.98 2.55 9.03
N GLY A 103 -9.65 1.72 8.24
CA GLY A 103 -10.65 2.16 7.27
C GLY A 103 -10.09 2.65 5.95
N HIS A 104 -8.77 2.77 5.82
CA HIS A 104 -8.15 3.32 4.61
C HIS A 104 -8.36 2.43 3.37
N ALA A 105 -8.21 1.11 3.51
CA ALA A 105 -8.41 0.21 2.37
C ALA A 105 -9.80 0.32 1.77
N LYS A 106 -10.81 0.49 2.63
CA LYS A 106 -12.19 0.67 2.19
C LYS A 106 -12.37 2.00 1.46
N GLU A 107 -11.75 3.06 1.96
CA GLU A 107 -11.74 4.38 1.31
C GLU A 107 -11.14 4.31 -0.09
N VAL A 108 -10.00 3.64 -0.23
CA VAL A 108 -9.34 3.45 -1.53
C VAL A 108 -10.24 2.65 -2.47
N MET A 109 -10.88 1.60 -1.98
CA MET A 109 -11.75 0.78 -2.81
C MET A 109 -12.95 1.56 -3.31
N GLU A 110 -13.53 2.45 -2.51
CA GLU A 110 -14.64 3.30 -2.95
C GLU A 110 -14.23 4.21 -4.11
N VAL A 111 -13.03 4.78 -4.04
CA VAL A 111 -12.51 5.61 -5.14
C VAL A 111 -12.30 4.77 -6.40
N LEU A 112 -11.77 3.55 -6.26
CA LEU A 112 -11.60 2.64 -7.40
C LEU A 112 -12.92 2.31 -8.06
N LYS A 113 -13.96 2.07 -7.28
CA LYS A 113 -15.31 1.80 -7.82
C LYS A 113 -15.84 2.98 -8.61
N GLN A 114 -15.65 4.19 -8.11
CA GLN A 114 -16.07 5.42 -8.81
C GLN A 114 -15.36 5.56 -10.15
N LEU A 115 -14.04 5.31 -10.18
CA LEU A 115 -13.26 5.42 -11.41
C LEU A 115 -13.62 4.31 -12.40
N ALA A 116 -13.85 3.09 -11.93
CA ALA A 116 -14.22 1.97 -12.79
C ALA A 116 -15.63 2.10 -13.35
N GLY A 117 -16.52 2.80 -12.64
CA GLY A 117 -17.89 3.03 -13.07
C GLY A 117 -18.09 4.23 -13.98
N SER A 118 -17.01 4.95 -14.27
CA SER A 118 -17.09 6.19 -15.06
C SER A 118 -17.10 5.95 -16.56
#